data_6f0530bd47b737b16431372be56c6941
#
_entry.id   6f0530bd47b737b16431372be56c6941
#
_cell.length_a   1.000
_cell.length_b   1.000
_cell.length_c   1.000
_cell.angle_alpha   90.00
_cell.angle_beta   90.00
_cell.angle_gamma   90.00
#
_symmetry.space_group_name_H-M   'P 1'
#
loop_
_entity.id
_entity.type
_entity.pdbx_description
1 polymer ?
#
loop_
_entity_poly.entity_id
_entity_poly.type
_entity_poly.pdbx_seq_one_letter_code
_entity_poly.pdbx_strand_id
1 'polypeptide(L)'
;MPILTDPKLISGNANKPLAEAIARRMSMHRGMNVGLVDARVERFNDGEIFVEMYDNVRGEDVFIIQPTSNPANDNLMELLIMADALRRSSAQRITAVIPYFGYARQDRRTKARTPISAKLVANMLVEAGIERILTMDLHAAQIQGFFDIPVDNLYASPIFALDIMTNFKD
;
A
#
# COMPACT_ATOMS: atom_id res chain seq x y z
N MET A 1 -2.16 23.21 15.86
CA MET A 1 -2.93 22.06 15.38
C MET A 1 -2.41 21.72 14.02
N PRO A 2 -2.00 20.48 13.73
CA PRO A 2 -1.72 20.13 12.36
C PRO A 2 -3.02 20.30 11.58
N ILE A 3 -3.00 21.07 10.52
CA ILE A 3 -4.09 21.12 9.55
C ILE A 3 -4.15 19.71 8.98
N LEU A 4 -5.20 18.96 9.34
CA LEU A 4 -5.49 17.69 8.71
C LEU A 4 -5.87 18.02 7.25
N THR A 5 -4.89 17.99 6.37
CA THR A 5 -5.14 18.03 4.94
C THR A 5 -5.97 16.79 4.58
N ASP A 6 -6.88 16.94 3.65
CA ASP A 6 -7.67 15.81 3.19
C ASP A 6 -6.74 14.78 2.54
N PRO A 7 -6.84 13.49 2.92
CA PRO A 7 -5.95 12.47 2.38
C PRO A 7 -6.19 12.31 0.89
N LYS A 8 -5.11 12.27 0.14
CA LYS A 8 -5.13 11.92 -1.27
C LYS A 8 -4.95 10.41 -1.42
N LEU A 9 -5.84 9.75 -2.12
CA LEU A 9 -5.76 8.32 -2.38
C LEU A 9 -5.33 8.09 -3.82
N ILE A 10 -4.36 7.22 -4.04
CA ILE A 10 -3.98 6.77 -5.38
C ILE A 10 -4.02 5.24 -5.44
N SER A 11 -4.51 4.70 -6.54
CA SER A 11 -4.55 3.25 -6.76
C SER A 11 -3.51 2.82 -7.76
N GLY A 12 -2.77 1.77 -7.43
CA GLY A 12 -2.12 0.96 -8.45
C GLY A 12 -3.11 0.03 -9.15
N ASN A 13 -2.60 -0.79 -10.07
CA ASN A 13 -3.43 -1.64 -10.92
C ASN A 13 -3.84 -2.97 -10.27
N ALA A 14 -3.20 -3.38 -9.15
CA ALA A 14 -3.43 -4.70 -8.56
C ALA A 14 -4.86 -4.91 -8.05
N ASN A 15 -5.52 -3.86 -7.53
CA ASN A 15 -6.90 -3.96 -7.05
C ASN A 15 -7.60 -2.59 -7.02
N LYS A 16 -7.88 -2.03 -8.19
CA LYS A 16 -8.66 -0.77 -8.32
C LYS A 16 -10.03 -0.82 -7.64
N PRO A 17 -10.81 -1.91 -7.74
CA PRO A 17 -12.11 -2.00 -7.07
C PRO A 17 -12.01 -1.82 -5.55
N LEU A 18 -10.97 -2.33 -4.90
CA LEU A 18 -10.72 -2.13 -3.47
C LEU A 18 -10.43 -0.65 -3.17
N ALA A 19 -9.57 -0.02 -3.95
CA ALA A 19 -9.24 1.41 -3.77
C ALA A 19 -10.47 2.30 -3.91
N GLU A 20 -11.32 2.04 -4.90
CA GLU A 20 -12.59 2.74 -5.08
C GLU A 20 -13.56 2.50 -3.92
N ALA A 21 -13.63 1.27 -3.41
CA ALA A 21 -14.46 0.96 -2.25
C ALA A 21 -13.98 1.70 -1.00
N ILE A 22 -12.67 1.80 -0.78
CA ILE A 22 -12.06 2.58 0.31
C ILE A 22 -12.44 4.05 0.15
N ALA A 23 -12.26 4.63 -1.04
CA ALA A 23 -12.58 6.03 -1.32
C ALA A 23 -14.07 6.34 -1.05
N ARG A 24 -14.98 5.49 -1.53
CA ARG A 24 -16.43 5.60 -1.24
C ARG A 24 -16.73 5.53 0.25
N ARG A 25 -16.11 4.58 0.97
CA ARG A 25 -16.34 4.44 2.41
C ARG A 25 -15.81 5.63 3.20
N MET A 26 -14.66 6.16 2.82
CA MET A 26 -14.10 7.38 3.42
C MET A 26 -14.99 8.59 3.16
N SER A 27 -15.51 8.74 1.94
CA SER A 27 -16.45 9.82 1.60
C SER A 27 -17.68 9.78 2.48
N MET A 28 -18.30 8.61 2.66
CA MET A 28 -19.46 8.42 3.53
C MET A 28 -19.15 8.78 4.98
N HIS A 29 -18.00 8.37 5.50
CA HIS A 29 -17.62 8.59 6.89
C HIS A 29 -17.28 10.05 7.18
N ARG A 30 -16.67 10.75 6.24
CA ARG A 30 -16.25 12.15 6.37
C ARG A 30 -17.31 13.16 5.97
N GLY A 31 -18.38 12.72 5.29
CA GLY A 31 -19.40 13.60 4.73
C GLY A 31 -18.91 14.50 3.60
N MET A 32 -17.82 14.13 2.94
CA MET A 32 -17.20 14.87 1.83
C MET A 32 -16.70 13.92 0.76
N ASN A 33 -16.56 14.40 -0.47
CA ASN A 33 -16.09 13.56 -1.56
C ASN A 33 -14.56 13.29 -1.44
N VAL A 34 -14.20 12.03 -1.24
CA VAL A 34 -12.82 11.53 -1.30
C VAL A 34 -12.70 10.71 -2.57
N GLY A 35 -12.09 11.28 -3.61
CA GLY A 35 -11.80 10.59 -4.87
C GLY A 35 -10.42 9.94 -4.90
N LEU A 36 -10.17 9.15 -5.93
CA LEU A 36 -8.82 8.74 -6.27
C LEU A 36 -8.13 9.86 -7.05
N VAL A 37 -6.84 10.06 -6.79
CA VAL A 37 -5.96 10.93 -7.56
C VAL A 37 -5.96 10.46 -9.01
N ASP A 38 -6.13 11.40 -9.94
CA ASP A 38 -6.02 11.10 -11.37
C ASP A 38 -4.54 10.86 -11.73
N ALA A 39 -4.27 9.65 -12.16
CA ALA A 39 -2.93 9.19 -12.49
C ALA A 39 -2.97 8.10 -13.56
N ARG A 40 -1.98 8.11 -14.40
CA ARG A 40 -1.73 7.08 -15.40
C ARG A 40 -0.69 6.10 -14.85
N VAL A 41 -1.06 4.84 -14.73
CA VAL A 41 -0.18 3.74 -14.34
C VAL A 41 -0.27 2.68 -15.42
N GLU A 42 0.73 2.59 -16.25
CA GLU A 42 0.75 1.74 -17.44
C GLU A 42 2.06 0.99 -17.59
N ARG A 43 2.14 0.18 -18.63
CA ARG A 43 3.35 -0.53 -19.03
C ARG A 43 3.72 -0.19 -20.46
N PHE A 44 5.00 0.00 -20.70
CA PHE A 44 5.54 0.01 -22.05
C PHE A 44 5.48 -1.39 -22.69
N ASN A 45 5.72 -1.47 -23.99
CA ASN A 45 5.68 -2.73 -24.73
C ASN A 45 6.74 -3.75 -24.27
N ASP A 46 7.82 -3.30 -23.66
CA ASP A 46 8.88 -4.13 -23.06
C ASP A 46 8.57 -4.56 -21.62
N GLY A 47 7.44 -4.08 -21.07
CA GLY A 47 6.97 -4.41 -19.71
C GLY A 47 7.42 -3.43 -18.62
N GLU A 48 8.23 -2.42 -18.93
CA GLU A 48 8.58 -1.38 -17.96
C GLU A 48 7.35 -0.57 -17.54
N ILE A 49 7.32 -0.18 -16.27
CA ILE A 49 6.18 0.53 -15.69
C ILE A 49 6.38 2.04 -15.85
N PHE A 50 5.35 2.71 -16.29
CA PHE A 50 5.26 4.16 -16.42
C PHE A 50 4.19 4.70 -15.48
N VAL A 51 4.53 5.77 -14.75
CA VAL A 51 3.59 6.46 -13.84
C VAL A 51 3.63 7.96 -14.13
N GLU A 52 2.45 8.55 -14.26
CA GLU A 52 2.27 9.99 -14.42
C GLU A 52 1.12 10.47 -13.53
N MET A 53 1.36 11.51 -12.73
CA MET A 53 0.36 12.14 -11.88
C MET A 53 -0.25 13.34 -12.61
N TYR A 54 -1.57 13.37 -12.74
CA TYR A 54 -2.28 14.51 -13.32
C TYR A 54 -2.75 15.50 -12.25
N ASP A 55 -3.12 15.01 -11.07
CA ASP A 55 -3.48 15.85 -9.94
C ASP A 55 -2.25 16.42 -9.22
N ASN A 56 -2.41 17.62 -8.67
CA ASN A 56 -1.38 18.20 -7.80
C ASN A 56 -1.39 17.51 -6.44
N VAL A 57 -0.26 16.94 -6.07
CA VAL A 57 -0.03 16.24 -4.79
C VAL A 57 0.99 16.94 -3.90
N ARG A 58 1.47 18.13 -4.28
CA ARG A 58 2.47 18.89 -3.53
C ARG A 58 1.96 19.26 -2.14
N GLY A 59 2.72 18.89 -1.13
CA GLY A 59 2.39 19.18 0.26
C GLY A 59 1.24 18.36 0.85
N GLU A 60 0.75 17.34 0.12
CA GLU A 60 -0.37 16.51 0.51
C GLU A 60 0.08 15.21 1.20
N ASP A 61 -0.79 14.69 2.08
CA ASP A 61 -0.68 13.33 2.61
C ASP A 61 -1.26 12.34 1.59
N VAL A 62 -0.43 11.51 1.00
CA VAL A 62 -0.83 10.59 -0.08
C VAL A 62 -0.79 9.15 0.39
N PHE A 63 -1.84 8.40 0.11
CA PHE A 63 -1.98 6.98 0.39
C PHE A 63 -2.00 6.19 -0.91
N ILE A 64 -0.99 5.35 -1.12
CA ILE A 64 -0.91 4.44 -2.27
C ILE A 64 -1.58 3.13 -1.90
N ILE A 65 -2.66 2.77 -2.57
CA ILE A 65 -3.37 1.51 -2.35
C ILE A 65 -2.90 0.50 -3.40
N GLN A 66 -2.02 -0.42 -3.00
CA GLN A 66 -1.42 -1.41 -3.90
C GLN A 66 -1.06 -2.70 -3.15
N PRO A 67 -1.87 -3.75 -3.23
CA PRO A 67 -1.44 -5.07 -2.79
C PRO A 67 -0.29 -5.58 -3.65
N THR A 68 0.67 -6.25 -3.03
CA THR A 68 1.81 -6.86 -3.73
C THR A 68 1.66 -8.38 -3.85
N SER A 69 0.42 -8.83 -4.11
CA SER A 69 0.07 -10.19 -4.46
C SER A 69 0.50 -10.52 -5.90
N ASN A 70 0.13 -11.71 -6.39
CA ASN A 70 0.47 -12.13 -7.75
C ASN A 70 -0.16 -11.20 -8.83
N PRO A 71 0.64 -10.72 -9.80
CA PRO A 71 2.07 -10.91 -10.04
C PRO A 71 2.92 -10.02 -9.12
N ALA A 72 3.59 -10.65 -8.13
CA ALA A 72 4.20 -9.94 -7.00
C ALA A 72 5.31 -8.96 -7.40
N ASN A 73 6.16 -9.33 -8.36
CA ASN A 73 7.27 -8.49 -8.81
C ASN A 73 6.76 -7.23 -9.50
N ASP A 74 5.76 -7.39 -10.34
CA ASP A 74 5.16 -6.30 -11.11
C ASP A 74 4.44 -5.32 -10.18
N ASN A 75 3.63 -5.84 -9.26
CA ASN A 75 2.88 -5.02 -8.30
C ASN A 75 3.81 -4.32 -7.31
N LEU A 76 4.92 -4.95 -6.91
CA LEU A 76 5.93 -4.32 -6.07
C LEU A 76 6.65 -3.20 -6.83
N MET A 77 7.08 -3.45 -8.07
CA MET A 77 7.76 -2.43 -8.87
C MET A 77 6.83 -1.24 -9.15
N GLU A 78 5.56 -1.50 -9.45
CA GLU A 78 4.56 -0.46 -9.63
C GLU A 78 4.42 0.43 -8.38
N LEU A 79 4.34 -0.19 -7.20
CA LEU A 79 4.31 0.54 -5.93
C LEU A 79 5.55 1.42 -5.71
N LEU A 80 6.75 0.90 -6.01
CA LEU A 80 8.00 1.64 -5.86
C LEU A 80 8.07 2.85 -6.79
N ILE A 81 7.68 2.67 -8.06
CA ILE A 81 7.70 3.75 -9.05
C ILE A 81 6.64 4.83 -8.72
N MET A 82 5.45 4.41 -8.23
CA MET A 82 4.44 5.36 -7.76
C MET A 82 4.95 6.17 -6.56
N ALA A 83 5.65 5.54 -5.62
CA ALA A 83 6.22 6.22 -4.46
C ALA A 83 7.29 7.25 -4.90
N ASP A 84 8.20 6.89 -5.81
CA ASP A 84 9.21 7.80 -6.34
C ASP A 84 8.56 8.98 -7.10
N ALA A 85 7.54 8.73 -7.91
CA ALA A 85 6.81 9.77 -8.62
C ALA A 85 6.16 10.78 -7.65
N LEU A 86 5.53 10.32 -6.57
CA LEU A 86 4.95 11.15 -5.53
C LEU A 86 6.01 11.96 -4.77
N ARG A 87 7.13 11.32 -4.40
CA ARG A 87 8.27 11.97 -3.76
C ARG A 87 8.82 13.10 -4.63
N ARG A 88 9.02 12.86 -5.93
CA ARG A 88 9.47 13.88 -6.90
C ARG A 88 8.44 14.98 -7.14
N SER A 89 7.16 14.67 -6.96
CA SER A 89 6.06 15.64 -7.00
C SER A 89 5.91 16.44 -5.71
N SER A 90 6.82 16.25 -4.73
CA SER A 90 6.85 16.93 -3.43
C SER A 90 5.60 16.64 -2.58
N ALA A 91 5.06 15.43 -2.62
CA ALA A 91 4.12 14.97 -1.59
C ALA A 91 4.74 15.16 -0.21
N GLN A 92 3.94 15.56 0.78
CA GLN A 92 4.42 15.82 2.14
C GLN A 92 4.71 14.54 2.89
N ARG A 93 3.86 13.53 2.72
CA ARG A 93 4.00 12.21 3.32
C ARG A 93 3.40 11.15 2.41
N ILE A 94 4.09 10.02 2.31
CA ILE A 94 3.65 8.89 1.49
C ILE A 94 3.41 7.69 2.39
N THR A 95 2.17 7.23 2.44
CA THR A 95 1.75 6.00 3.14
C THR A 95 1.44 4.91 2.13
N ALA A 96 2.07 3.76 2.23
CA ALA A 96 1.71 2.60 1.43
C ALA A 96 0.66 1.76 2.15
N VAL A 97 -0.49 1.58 1.52
CA VAL A 97 -1.57 0.68 1.95
C VAL A 97 -1.41 -0.61 1.14
N ILE A 98 -0.88 -1.64 1.78
CA ILE A 98 -0.51 -2.91 1.17
C ILE A 98 -1.36 -4.03 1.78
N PRO A 99 -2.60 -4.25 1.30
CA PRO A 99 -3.51 -5.25 1.87
C PRO A 99 -2.96 -6.68 1.87
N TYR A 100 -2.07 -6.99 0.94
CA TYR A 100 -1.28 -8.21 0.92
C TYR A 100 0.19 -7.86 0.73
N PHE A 101 1.03 -8.18 1.72
CA PHE A 101 2.46 -7.92 1.67
C PHE A 101 3.21 -9.10 1.05
N GLY A 102 3.61 -8.96 -0.20
CA GLY A 102 4.40 -9.96 -0.92
C GLY A 102 5.78 -10.17 -0.28
N TYR A 103 6.37 -11.34 -0.50
CA TYR A 103 7.65 -11.77 0.08
C TYR A 103 7.68 -11.93 1.60
N ALA A 104 6.59 -11.66 2.33
CA ALA A 104 6.52 -11.76 3.78
C ALA A 104 6.90 -13.15 4.32
N ARG A 105 6.65 -14.23 3.55
CA ARG A 105 7.03 -15.60 3.93
C ARG A 105 8.54 -15.85 4.00
N GLN A 106 9.35 -14.95 3.44
CA GLN A 106 10.81 -15.01 3.47
C GLN A 106 11.37 -14.05 4.53
N ASP A 107 10.90 -14.21 5.76
CA ASP A 107 11.22 -13.37 6.93
C ASP A 107 12.48 -13.79 7.69
N ARG A 108 13.05 -14.95 7.34
CA ARG A 108 14.22 -15.52 7.99
C ARG A 108 15.00 -16.42 7.04
N ARG A 109 16.25 -16.67 7.38
CA ARG A 109 17.08 -17.67 6.68
C ARG A 109 16.68 -19.07 7.13
N THR A 110 16.18 -19.88 6.21
CA THR A 110 15.81 -21.28 6.46
C THR A 110 16.94 -22.25 6.14
N LYS A 111 17.89 -21.83 5.32
CA LYS A 111 19.08 -22.59 4.91
C LYS A 111 20.29 -21.66 4.82
N ALA A 112 21.48 -22.24 4.77
CA ALA A 112 22.71 -21.49 4.49
C ALA A 112 22.61 -20.80 3.11
N ARG A 113 23.10 -19.56 3.02
CA ARG A 113 23.19 -18.79 1.77
C ARG A 113 21.82 -18.45 1.14
N THR A 114 20.77 -18.35 1.95
CA THR A 114 19.44 -17.87 1.50
C THR A 114 19.22 -16.41 1.91
N PRO A 115 18.44 -15.64 1.15
CA PRO A 115 18.12 -14.25 1.48
C PRO A 115 17.10 -14.15 2.61
N ILE A 116 16.89 -12.91 3.09
CA ILE A 116 15.73 -12.49 3.87
C ILE A 116 14.98 -11.47 3.00
N SER A 117 14.17 -11.96 2.05
CA SER A 117 13.56 -11.11 1.03
C SER A 117 12.55 -10.13 1.61
N ALA A 118 11.89 -10.46 2.73
CA ALA A 118 11.00 -9.53 3.42
C ALA A 118 11.75 -8.26 3.89
N LYS A 119 12.99 -8.41 4.41
CA LYS A 119 13.83 -7.25 4.80
C LYS A 119 14.29 -6.45 3.59
N LEU A 120 14.66 -7.12 2.49
CA LEU A 120 15.02 -6.45 1.24
C LEU A 120 13.87 -5.58 0.74
N VAL A 121 12.66 -6.15 0.67
CA VAL A 121 11.46 -5.41 0.24
C VAL A 121 11.17 -4.24 1.17
N ALA A 122 11.28 -4.43 2.50
CA ALA A 122 11.11 -3.34 3.47
C ALA A 122 12.08 -2.17 3.19
N ASN A 123 13.36 -2.48 2.95
CA ASN A 123 14.36 -1.46 2.62
C ASN A 123 14.04 -0.73 1.31
N MET A 124 13.61 -1.45 0.27
CA MET A 124 13.25 -0.87 -1.03
C MET A 124 12.08 0.10 -0.90
N LEU A 125 11.07 -0.24 -0.10
CA LEU A 125 9.90 0.62 0.13
C LEU A 125 10.30 1.92 0.84
N VAL A 126 11.14 1.84 1.87
CA VAL A 126 11.64 3.03 2.59
C VAL A 126 12.49 3.90 1.67
N GLU A 127 13.41 3.31 0.90
CA GLU A 127 14.28 4.04 -0.02
C GLU A 127 13.50 4.74 -1.14
N ALA A 128 12.41 4.13 -1.62
CA ALA A 128 11.51 4.75 -2.59
C ALA A 128 10.76 5.99 -2.04
N GLY A 129 10.80 6.22 -0.73
CA GLY A 129 10.20 7.39 -0.08
C GLY A 129 8.91 7.12 0.68
N ILE A 130 8.59 5.86 0.95
CA ILE A 130 7.46 5.51 1.81
C ILE A 130 7.84 5.75 3.26
N GLU A 131 7.00 6.48 3.99
CA GLU A 131 7.22 6.90 5.37
C GLU A 131 6.30 6.20 6.39
N ARG A 132 5.32 5.46 5.91
CA ARG A 132 4.41 4.65 6.72
C ARG A 132 3.86 3.48 5.92
N ILE A 133 3.70 2.35 6.57
CA ILE A 133 3.04 1.16 6.00
C ILE A 133 1.74 0.88 6.75
N LEU A 134 0.68 0.61 6.00
CA LEU A 134 -0.55 0.00 6.51
C LEU A 134 -0.75 -1.30 5.75
N THR A 135 -0.80 -2.41 6.47
CA THR A 135 -0.93 -3.75 5.88
C THR A 135 -1.93 -4.58 6.66
N MET A 136 -2.25 -5.77 6.17
CA MET A 136 -3.19 -6.68 6.80
C MET A 136 -2.59 -8.08 6.91
N ASP A 137 -2.77 -8.72 8.06
CA ASP A 137 -2.39 -10.11 8.35
C ASP A 137 -0.96 -10.44 7.87
N LEU A 138 0.04 -9.69 8.33
CA LEU A 138 1.43 -10.01 8.06
C LEU A 138 1.72 -11.47 8.41
N HIS A 139 2.44 -12.17 7.53
CA HIS A 139 2.82 -13.57 7.72
C HIS A 139 3.43 -13.84 9.10
N ALA A 140 4.18 -12.89 9.63
CA ALA A 140 4.75 -12.94 10.97
C ALA A 140 4.83 -11.52 11.56
N ALA A 141 4.41 -11.34 12.80
CA ALA A 141 4.33 -10.03 13.43
C ALA A 141 5.69 -9.32 13.53
N GLN A 142 6.80 -10.07 13.67
CA GLN A 142 8.15 -9.54 13.75
C GLN A 142 8.62 -8.82 12.47
N ILE A 143 7.94 -9.01 11.32
CA ILE A 143 8.26 -8.28 10.07
C ILE A 143 8.11 -6.77 10.26
N GLN A 144 7.25 -6.32 11.18
CA GLN A 144 7.14 -4.91 11.55
C GLN A 144 8.50 -4.34 12.00
N GLY A 145 9.32 -5.15 12.68
CA GLY A 145 10.67 -4.78 13.11
C GLY A 145 11.71 -4.69 11.97
N PHE A 146 11.33 -4.99 10.72
CA PHE A 146 12.21 -4.79 9.57
C PHE A 146 12.17 -3.36 9.04
N PHE A 147 11.21 -2.58 9.50
CA PHE A 147 11.03 -1.20 9.10
C PHE A 147 11.50 -0.25 10.21
N ASP A 148 12.19 0.82 9.82
CA ASP A 148 12.50 1.95 10.69
C ASP A 148 11.43 3.05 10.62
N ILE A 149 10.33 2.79 9.93
CA ILE A 149 9.15 3.63 9.79
C ILE A 149 7.93 2.96 10.47
N PRO A 150 6.89 3.72 10.82
CA PRO A 150 5.67 3.15 11.42
C PRO A 150 5.01 2.13 10.51
N VAL A 151 4.59 1.00 11.11
CA VAL A 151 3.85 -0.07 10.44
C VAL A 151 2.58 -0.37 11.23
N ASP A 152 1.43 -0.21 10.58
CA ASP A 152 0.13 -0.63 11.10
C ASP A 152 -0.25 -1.97 10.47
N ASN A 153 -0.24 -3.02 11.26
CA ASN A 153 -0.70 -4.35 10.85
C ASN A 153 -2.14 -4.55 11.34
N LEU A 154 -3.09 -4.49 10.43
CA LEU A 154 -4.50 -4.77 10.70
C LEU A 154 -4.75 -6.27 10.66
N TYR A 155 -5.83 -6.70 11.33
CA TYR A 155 -6.25 -8.10 11.35
C TYR A 155 -7.63 -8.25 10.71
N ALA A 156 -7.78 -9.22 9.82
CA ALA A 156 -9.06 -9.53 9.18
C ALA A 156 -10.01 -10.34 10.09
N SER A 157 -9.50 -10.87 11.20
CA SER A 157 -10.30 -11.71 12.13
C SER A 157 -11.62 -11.07 12.58
N PRO A 158 -11.74 -9.76 12.87
CA PRO A 158 -13.03 -9.15 13.20
C PRO A 158 -14.03 -9.19 12.04
N ILE A 159 -13.52 -9.08 10.79
CA ILE A 159 -14.37 -9.13 9.58
C ILE A 159 -14.91 -10.54 9.39
N PHE A 160 -14.07 -11.56 9.53
CA PHE A 160 -14.49 -12.96 9.45
C PHE A 160 -15.45 -13.34 10.58
N ALA A 161 -15.20 -12.88 11.80
CA ALA A 161 -16.11 -13.13 12.93
C ALA A 161 -17.50 -12.55 12.65
N LEU A 162 -17.57 -11.31 12.14
CA LEU A 162 -18.84 -10.69 11.78
C LEU A 162 -19.56 -11.45 10.67
N ASP A 163 -18.84 -11.86 9.63
CA ASP A 163 -19.40 -12.62 8.51
C ASP A 163 -19.98 -13.97 8.97
N ILE A 164 -19.23 -14.71 9.78
CA ILE A 164 -19.67 -15.98 10.36
C ILE A 164 -20.91 -15.77 11.22
N MET A 165 -20.90 -14.80 12.11
CA MET A 165 -22.04 -14.49 12.97
C MET A 165 -23.29 -14.05 12.19
N THR A 166 -23.12 -13.49 11.01
CA THR A 166 -24.24 -13.00 10.19
C THR A 166 -24.81 -14.09 9.29
N ASN A 167 -23.95 -14.88 8.65
CA ASN A 167 -24.33 -15.78 7.58
C ASN A 167 -24.41 -17.26 7.99
N PHE A 168 -23.82 -17.63 9.15
CA PHE A 168 -23.76 -19.02 9.63
C PHE A 168 -24.32 -19.15 11.05
N LYS A 169 -25.45 -18.46 11.33
CA LYS A 169 -26.21 -18.68 12.56
C LYS A 169 -26.97 -19.98 12.45
N ASP A 170 -26.68 -20.95 13.34
CA ASP A 170 -27.56 -22.09 13.62
C ASP A 170 -28.87 -21.66 14.27
#